data_a03fade17781b55456e9df3e131180d5
#
_entry.id   a03fade17781b55456e9df3e131180d5
#
_cell.length_a   1.000
_cell.length_b   1.000
_cell.length_c   1.000
_cell.angle_alpha   90.00
_cell.angle_beta   90.00
_cell.angle_gamma   90.00
#
_symmetry.space_group_name_H-M   'P 1'
#
loop_
_entity.id
_entity.type
_entity.pdbx_description
1 polymer ?
#
loop_
_entity_poly.entity_id
_entity_poly.type
_entity_poly.pdbx_seq_one_letter_code
_entity_poly.pdbx_strand_id
1 'polypeptide(L)' 'MSKPVRTETELIMMARAELKVHTPDCPDGIVISVLRSGETWEFRTTADKATIAKPGYPECVTMIVQIGDHLRKQFDVRG' A
#
# COMPACT_ATOMS: atom_id res chain seq x y z
N MET A 1 -13.69 20.99 1.95
CA MET A 1 -14.24 19.84 2.69
C MET A 1 -13.12 18.88 3.05
N SER A 2 -13.15 18.38 4.25
CA SER A 2 -12.12 17.43 4.69
C SER A 2 -12.45 16.04 4.17
N LYS A 3 -11.41 15.30 3.85
CA LYS A 3 -11.54 13.90 3.43
C LYS A 3 -11.90 13.03 4.64
N PRO A 4 -12.61 11.92 4.43
CA PRO A 4 -12.77 10.93 5.50
C PRO A 4 -11.40 10.48 6.00
N VAL A 5 -11.34 10.17 7.29
CA VAL A 5 -10.09 9.75 7.94
C VAL A 5 -10.13 8.26 8.20
N ARG A 6 -9.02 7.58 7.92
CA ARG A 6 -8.84 6.15 8.19
C ARG A 6 -7.56 5.95 8.99
N THR A 7 -7.54 4.89 9.77
CA THR A 7 -6.30 4.52 10.48
C THR A 7 -5.30 3.91 9.49
N GLU A 8 -4.04 3.87 9.89
CA GLU A 8 -3.01 3.21 9.08
C GLU A 8 -3.37 1.75 8.80
N THR A 9 -3.84 1.05 9.82
CA THR A 9 -4.24 -0.35 9.67
C THR A 9 -5.37 -0.51 8.65
N GLU A 10 -6.37 0.35 8.70
CA GLU A 10 -7.48 0.32 7.74
C GLU A 10 -7.00 0.55 6.32
N LEU A 11 -6.11 1.52 6.12
CA LEU A 11 -5.57 1.81 4.78
C LEU A 11 -4.76 0.63 4.24
N ILE A 12 -3.98 -0.01 5.09
CA ILE A 12 -3.20 -1.19 4.70
C ILE A 12 -4.12 -2.35 4.32
N MET A 13 -5.18 -2.57 5.10
CA MET A 13 -6.16 -3.62 4.79
C MET A 13 -6.87 -3.36 3.47
N MET A 14 -7.23 -2.11 3.20
CA MET A 14 -7.84 -1.73 1.93
C MET A 14 -6.89 -1.97 0.76
N ALA A 15 -5.62 -1.62 0.95
CA ALA A 15 -4.60 -1.85 -0.07
C ALA A 15 -4.42 -3.33 -0.38
N ARG A 16 -4.39 -4.16 0.66
CA ARG A 16 -4.23 -5.61 0.46
C ARG A 16 -5.42 -6.22 -0.26
N ALA A 17 -6.63 -5.75 0.03
CA ALA A 17 -7.83 -6.23 -0.65
C ALA A 17 -7.80 -5.87 -2.14
N GLU A 18 -7.43 -4.62 -2.45
CA GLU A 18 -7.29 -4.19 -3.84
C GLU A 18 -6.19 -4.95 -4.57
N LEU A 19 -5.09 -5.20 -3.88
CA LEU A 19 -3.96 -5.91 -4.46
C LEU A 19 -4.34 -7.32 -4.88
N LYS A 20 -5.14 -8.02 -4.06
CA LYS A 20 -5.60 -9.37 -4.40
C LYS A 20 -6.45 -9.40 -5.66
N VAL A 21 -7.22 -8.35 -5.90
CA VAL A 21 -8.07 -8.25 -7.08
C VAL A 21 -7.23 -8.04 -8.34
N HIS A 22 -6.24 -7.13 -8.26
CA HIS A 22 -5.49 -6.71 -9.44
C HIS A 22 -4.23 -7.53 -9.70
N THR A 23 -3.61 -8.06 -8.64
CA THR A 23 -2.37 -8.83 -8.75
C THR A 23 -2.42 -10.01 -7.78
N PRO A 24 -3.24 -11.04 -8.10
CA PRO A 24 -3.41 -12.18 -7.20
C PRO A 24 -2.13 -13.00 -6.98
N ASP A 25 -1.16 -12.85 -7.88
CA ASP A 25 0.10 -13.61 -7.82
C ASP A 25 1.22 -12.87 -7.09
N CYS A 26 0.87 -11.86 -6.28
CA CYS A 26 1.88 -11.15 -5.48
C CYS A 26 2.61 -12.11 -4.56
N PRO A 27 3.95 -12.02 -4.48
CA PRO A 27 4.68 -12.85 -3.53
C PRO A 27 4.30 -12.51 -2.09
N ASP A 28 4.27 -13.51 -1.23
CA ASP A 28 4.11 -13.32 0.20
C ASP A 28 5.40 -12.70 0.76
N GLY A 29 5.29 -12.02 1.88
CA GLY A 29 6.45 -11.44 2.54
C GLY A 29 6.66 -9.97 2.28
N ILE A 30 5.81 -9.35 1.46
CA ILE A 30 5.84 -7.89 1.29
C ILE A 30 5.09 -7.27 2.46
N VAL A 31 5.78 -6.40 3.18
CA VAL A 31 5.17 -5.65 4.29
C VAL A 31 4.83 -4.25 3.80
N ILE A 32 3.58 -3.86 4.00
CA ILE A 32 3.09 -2.53 3.64
C ILE A 32 3.01 -1.71 4.91
N SER A 33 3.56 -0.50 4.87
CA SER A 33 3.47 0.44 5.98
C SER A 33 3.07 1.81 5.44
N VAL A 34 2.64 2.69 6.34
CA VAL A 34 2.26 4.06 5.99
C VAL A 34 3.35 4.99 6.48
N LEU A 35 3.87 5.81 5.56
CA LEU A 35 4.80 6.87 5.89
C LEU A 35 4.06 8.19 5.79
N ARG A 36 4.10 8.99 6.85
CA ARG A 36 3.52 10.32 6.85
C ARG A 36 4.59 11.35 6.55
N SER A 37 4.23 12.33 5.74
CA SER A 37 5.13 13.41 5.39
C SER A 37 4.32 14.70 5.30
N GLY A 38 4.41 15.55 6.32
CA GLY A 38 3.62 16.78 6.40
C GLY A 38 2.14 16.48 6.43
N GLU A 39 1.39 17.01 5.48
CA GLU A 39 -0.06 16.82 5.39
C GLU A 39 -0.46 15.65 4.50
N THR A 40 0.50 14.90 3.99
CA THR A 40 0.23 13.78 3.11
C THR A 40 0.79 12.49 3.70
N TRP A 41 0.49 11.39 3.02
CA TRP A 41 1.00 10.08 3.41
C TRP A 41 1.22 9.24 2.16
N GLU A 42 2.01 8.19 2.31
CA GLU A 42 2.23 7.25 1.21
C GLU A 42 2.45 5.85 1.78
N PHE A 43 2.27 4.85 0.94
CA PHE A 43 2.61 3.49 1.32
C PHE A 43 4.10 3.26 1.09
N ARG A 44 4.69 2.55 2.03
CA ARG A 44 6.06 2.04 1.94
C ARG A 44 6.00 0.53 1.91
N THR A 45 6.87 -0.08 1.16
CA THR A 45 6.97 -1.53 1.09
C THR A 45 8.36 -1.96 1.52
N THR A 46 8.43 -3.06 2.29
CA THR A 46 9.69 -3.69 2.64
C THR A 46 9.56 -5.19 2.41
N ALA A 47 10.67 -5.81 2.04
CA ALA A 47 10.70 -7.24 1.79
C ALA A 47 12.14 -7.72 1.91
N ASP A 48 12.32 -9.03 2.21
CA ASP A 48 13.65 -9.61 2.24
C ASP A 48 14.12 -9.91 0.82
N LYS A 49 15.40 -10.30 0.70
CA LYS A 49 16.02 -10.55 -0.60
C LYS A 49 15.31 -11.66 -1.38
N ALA A 50 14.87 -12.69 -0.68
CA ALA A 50 14.18 -13.80 -1.32
C ALA A 50 12.85 -13.37 -1.93
N THR A 51 12.11 -12.52 -1.23
CA THR A 51 10.84 -11.98 -1.72
C THR A 51 11.06 -11.05 -2.91
N ILE A 52 12.07 -10.19 -2.83
CA ILE A 52 12.39 -9.25 -3.91
C ILE A 52 12.75 -10.00 -5.19
N ALA A 53 13.39 -11.16 -5.07
CA ALA A 53 13.79 -11.96 -6.21
C ALA A 53 12.67 -12.77 -6.84
N LYS A 54 11.49 -12.83 -6.19
CA LYS A 54 10.37 -13.63 -6.72
C LYS A 54 9.75 -12.96 -7.94
N PRO A 55 9.26 -13.77 -8.91
CA PRO A 55 8.52 -13.21 -10.05
C PRO A 55 7.30 -12.44 -9.57
N GLY A 56 7.02 -11.32 -10.23
CA GLY A 56 5.86 -10.49 -9.91
C GLY A 56 6.10 -9.46 -8.82
N TYR A 57 7.26 -9.47 -8.17
CA TYR A 57 7.56 -8.49 -7.12
C TYR A 57 7.51 -7.04 -7.63
N PRO A 58 8.18 -6.67 -8.75
CA PRO A 58 8.15 -5.29 -9.22
C PRO A 58 6.75 -4.81 -9.57
N GLU A 59 5.95 -5.67 -10.20
CA GLU A 59 4.57 -5.34 -10.58
C GLU A 59 3.72 -5.13 -9.35
N CYS A 60 3.93 -5.94 -8.33
CA CYS A 60 3.21 -5.84 -7.07
C CYS A 60 3.51 -4.52 -6.36
N VAL A 61 4.79 -4.14 -6.30
CA VAL A 61 5.19 -2.86 -5.69
C VAL A 61 4.60 -1.68 -6.46
N THR A 62 4.64 -1.74 -7.79
CA THR A 62 4.06 -0.70 -8.63
C THR A 62 2.55 -0.56 -8.36
N MET A 63 1.86 -1.68 -8.23
CA MET A 63 0.43 -1.66 -7.93
C MET A 63 0.16 -1.05 -6.55
N ILE A 64 0.96 -1.38 -5.55
CA ILE A 64 0.81 -0.81 -4.21
C ILE A 64 0.98 0.72 -4.25
N VAL A 65 1.93 1.23 -5.02
CA VAL A 65 2.12 2.67 -5.18
C VAL A 65 0.88 3.30 -5.83
N GLN A 66 0.33 2.68 -6.86
CA GLN A 66 -0.87 3.19 -7.53
C GLN A 66 -2.08 3.17 -6.61
N ILE A 67 -2.25 2.11 -5.84
CA ILE A 67 -3.33 2.02 -4.86
C ILE A 67 -3.16 3.13 -3.81
N GLY A 68 -1.93 3.35 -3.36
CA GLY A 68 -1.63 4.42 -2.41
C GLY A 68 -2.01 5.80 -2.93
N ASP A 69 -1.66 6.08 -4.19
CA ASP A 69 -2.04 7.35 -4.82
C ASP A 69 -3.55 7.52 -4.87
N HIS A 70 -4.26 6.46 -5.21
CA HIS A 70 -5.72 6.48 -5.29
C HIS A 70 -6.36 6.72 -3.92
N LEU A 71 -5.91 5.99 -2.90
CA LEU A 71 -6.45 6.13 -1.55
C LEU A 71 -6.09 7.48 -0.92
N ARG A 72 -4.90 7.99 -1.22
CA ARG A 72 -4.47 9.29 -0.71
C ARG A 72 -5.37 10.42 -1.17
N LYS A 73 -5.93 10.31 -2.36
CA LYS A 73 -6.88 11.29 -2.87
C LYS A 73 -8.24 11.21 -2.17
N GLN A 74 -8.57 10.06 -1.61
CA GLN A 74 -9.87 9.82 -0.99
C GLN A 74 -9.86 9.93 0.52
N PHE A 75 -8.76 9.62 1.18
CA PHE A 75 -8.68 9.53 2.63
C PHE A 75 -7.47 10.23 3.20
N ASP A 76 -7.64 10.79 4.40
CA ASP A 76 -6.52 11.21 5.24
C ASP A 76 -6.22 10.08 6.24
N VAL A 77 -5.00 10.05 6.74
CA VAL A 77 -4.59 9.08 7.73
C VAL A 77 -4.64 9.68 9.12
N ARG A 78 -5.08 8.87 10.07
CA ARG A 78 -5.07 9.21 11.48
C ARG A 78 -4.30 8.14 12.24
N GLY A 79 -3.56 8.56 13.23
CA GLY A 79 -2.93 7.55 14.02
C GLY A 79 -2.02 8.06 15.04
#